data_42ae8cdf7d15d96c8d500d124d1c4af7
#
_entry.id   42ae8cdf7d15d96c8d500d124d1c4af7
#
_cell.length_a   1.000
_cell.length_b   1.000
_cell.length_c   1.000
_cell.angle_alpha   90.00
_cell.angle_beta   90.00
_cell.angle_gamma   90.00
#
_symmetry.space_group_name_H-M   'P 1'
#
loop_
_entity.id
_entity.type
_entity.pdbx_description
1 polymer ?
#
loop_
_entity_poly.entity_id
_entity_poly.type
_entity_poly.pdbx_seq_one_letter_code
_entity_poly.pdbx_strand_id
1 'polypeptide(L)'
;MKFTKEQIQEWKKKHGDLFEIIVDNKSCILHRPTRRDLSYASVIKDPIKMSETMLGQLWVAGDEELKTNDELFMAVVSKMDEVLKVKEAEIKKL
;
A
#
# COMPACT_ATOMS: atom_id res chain seq x y z
N MET A 1 -7.57 -8.62 11.89
CA MET A 1 -7.58 -7.41 12.74
C MET A 1 -8.72 -6.51 12.31
N LYS A 2 -9.48 -6.00 13.28
CA LYS A 2 -10.58 -5.08 12.98
C LYS A 2 -10.18 -3.65 13.38
N PHE A 3 -10.55 -2.71 12.55
CA PHE A 3 -10.26 -1.30 12.79
C PHE A 3 -11.58 -0.58 13.10
N THR A 4 -11.56 0.36 14.05
CA THR A 4 -12.74 1.15 14.38
C THR A 4 -12.93 2.26 13.35
N LYS A 5 -14.17 2.74 13.22
CA LYS A 5 -14.47 3.87 12.34
C LYS A 5 -13.68 5.11 12.73
N GLU A 6 -13.49 5.31 14.01
CA GLU A 6 -12.74 6.45 14.54
C GLU A 6 -11.28 6.39 14.14
N GLN A 7 -10.66 5.21 14.23
CA GLN A 7 -9.28 5.00 13.79
C GLN A 7 -9.15 5.29 12.29
N ILE A 8 -10.06 4.75 11.48
CA ILE A 8 -10.04 4.94 10.03
C ILE A 8 -10.20 6.42 9.68
N GLN A 9 -11.11 7.13 10.33
CA GLN A 9 -11.30 8.56 10.08
C GLN A 9 -10.08 9.38 10.43
N GLU A 10 -9.44 9.07 11.55
CA GLU A 10 -8.23 9.74 11.96
C GLU A 10 -7.09 9.53 10.96
N TRP A 11 -6.93 8.30 10.50
CA TRP A 11 -5.92 7.98 9.50
C TRP A 11 -6.21 8.65 8.15
N LYS A 12 -7.49 8.74 7.76
CA LYS A 12 -7.89 9.46 6.54
C LYS A 12 -7.54 10.94 6.60
N LYS A 13 -7.71 11.56 7.77
CA LYS A 13 -7.33 12.96 7.95
C LYS A 13 -5.84 13.16 7.75
N LYS A 14 -5.04 12.20 8.22
CA LYS A 14 -3.59 12.27 8.17
C LYS A 14 -3.02 11.90 6.81
N HIS A 15 -3.59 10.90 6.15
CA HIS A 15 -3.02 10.28 4.96
C HIS A 15 -3.85 10.44 3.69
N GLY A 16 -5.10 10.89 3.79
CA GLY A 16 -6.03 10.91 2.66
C GLY A 16 -6.68 9.57 2.44
N ASP A 17 -6.85 9.16 1.20
CA ASP A 17 -7.48 7.89 0.86
C ASP A 17 -6.73 6.70 1.46
N LEU A 18 -7.50 5.75 1.97
CA LEU A 18 -6.97 4.51 2.53
C LEU A 18 -7.51 3.32 1.75
N PHE A 19 -6.74 2.25 1.75
CA PHE A 19 -7.09 0.99 1.10
C PHE A 19 -6.87 -0.15 2.08
N GLU A 20 -7.84 -1.05 2.16
CA GLU A 20 -7.69 -2.25 2.98
C GLU A 20 -7.44 -3.44 2.06
N ILE A 21 -6.37 -4.18 2.34
CA ILE A 21 -6.07 -5.44 1.64
C ILE A 21 -6.34 -6.57 2.63
N ILE A 22 -7.17 -7.51 2.21
CA ILE A 22 -7.61 -8.63 3.04
C ILE A 22 -7.07 -9.92 2.43
N VAL A 23 -6.38 -10.71 3.24
CA VAL A 23 -5.86 -12.03 2.85
C VAL A 23 -6.29 -13.01 3.93
N ASP A 24 -7.14 -13.96 3.56
CA ASP A 24 -7.77 -14.90 4.50
C ASP A 24 -8.54 -14.10 5.56
N ASN A 25 -8.19 -14.24 6.84
CA ASN A 25 -8.82 -13.46 7.90
C ASN A 25 -7.91 -12.35 8.45
N LYS A 26 -6.87 -11.99 7.70
CA LYS A 26 -5.92 -10.95 8.07
C LYS A 26 -6.07 -9.75 7.13
N SER A 27 -5.73 -8.58 7.62
CA SER A 27 -5.84 -7.38 6.79
C SER A 27 -4.81 -6.34 7.15
N CYS A 28 -4.59 -5.41 6.23
CA CYS A 28 -3.76 -4.24 6.46
C CYS A 28 -4.39 -3.03 5.79
N ILE A 29 -4.05 -1.86 6.32
CA ILE A 29 -4.48 -0.57 5.78
C ILE A 29 -3.25 0.11 5.18
N LEU A 30 -3.38 0.54 3.94
CA LEU A 30 -2.35 1.26 3.22
C LEU A 30 -2.87 2.62 2.80
N HIS A 31 -1.99 3.62 2.78
CA HIS A 31 -2.33 4.92 2.21
C HIS A 31 -1.87 4.98 0.75
N ARG A 32 -2.38 5.95 0.00
CA ARG A 32 -2.00 6.15 -1.39
C ARG A 32 -0.53 6.62 -1.45
N PRO A 33 0.25 6.14 -2.42
CA PRO A 33 1.66 6.52 -2.51
C PRO A 33 1.83 8.01 -2.82
N THR A 34 2.84 8.61 -2.20
CA THR A 34 3.28 9.96 -2.49
C THR A 34 4.48 9.92 -3.43
N ARG A 35 4.87 11.09 -3.95
CA ARG A 35 6.10 11.19 -4.76
C ARG A 35 7.32 10.69 -4.00
N ARG A 36 7.38 10.98 -2.70
CA ARG A 36 8.47 10.54 -1.83
C ARG A 36 8.53 9.02 -1.76
N ASP A 37 7.38 8.36 -1.57
CA ASP A 37 7.31 6.92 -1.51
C ASP A 37 7.82 6.28 -2.81
N LEU A 38 7.35 6.79 -3.94
CA LEU A 38 7.74 6.29 -5.25
C LEU A 38 9.22 6.54 -5.54
N SER A 39 9.71 7.72 -5.19
CA SER A 39 11.12 8.08 -5.37
C SER A 39 12.03 7.17 -4.56
N TYR A 40 11.65 6.90 -3.33
CA TYR A 40 12.42 6.05 -2.43
C TYR A 40 12.52 4.60 -2.95
N ALA A 41 11.39 4.07 -3.42
CA ALA A 41 11.34 2.70 -3.93
C ALA A 41 12.00 2.54 -5.29
N SER A 42 11.98 3.59 -6.14
CA SER A 42 12.44 3.51 -7.52
C SER A 42 13.94 3.24 -7.66
N VAL A 43 14.73 3.53 -6.63
CA VAL A 43 16.18 3.28 -6.67
C VAL A 43 16.53 1.83 -6.34
N ILE A 44 15.58 1.04 -5.91
CA ILE A 44 15.78 -0.35 -5.53
C ILE A 44 15.62 -1.23 -6.76
N LYS A 45 16.65 -1.99 -7.10
CA LYS A 45 16.66 -2.79 -8.34
C LYS A 45 16.03 -4.16 -8.19
N ASP A 46 16.11 -4.76 -7.00
CA ASP A 46 15.50 -6.05 -6.71
C ASP A 46 13.98 -5.89 -6.59
N PRO A 47 13.17 -6.56 -7.45
CA PRO A 47 11.71 -6.39 -7.42
C PRO A 47 11.07 -6.76 -6.08
N ILE A 48 11.58 -7.80 -5.41
CA ILE A 48 11.02 -8.22 -4.11
C ILE A 48 11.36 -7.18 -3.04
N LYS A 49 12.60 -6.71 -2.99
CA LYS A 49 13.00 -5.66 -2.04
C LYS A 49 12.25 -4.37 -2.30
N MET A 50 12.02 -4.03 -3.56
CA MET A 50 11.23 -2.87 -3.92
C MET A 50 9.80 -3.00 -3.38
N SER A 51 9.18 -4.17 -3.54
CA SER A 51 7.85 -4.44 -3.03
C SER A 51 7.81 -4.38 -1.51
N GLU A 52 8.81 -4.93 -0.83
CA GLU A 52 8.91 -4.87 0.64
C GLU A 52 8.98 -3.42 1.11
N THR A 53 9.84 -2.63 0.45
CA THR A 53 10.02 -1.21 0.78
C THR A 53 8.73 -0.44 0.54
N MET A 54 8.07 -0.67 -0.59
CA MET A 54 6.83 0.01 -0.92
C MET A 54 5.73 -0.35 0.09
N LEU A 55 5.60 -1.62 0.45
CA LEU A 55 4.63 -2.04 1.45
C LEU A 55 4.87 -1.34 2.79
N GLY A 56 6.13 -1.25 3.21
CA GLY A 56 6.50 -0.55 4.43
C GLY A 56 6.19 0.94 4.38
N GLN A 57 6.42 1.58 3.23
CA GLN A 57 6.14 3.00 3.04
C GLN A 57 4.63 3.30 3.11
N LEU A 58 3.81 2.43 2.54
CA LEU A 58 2.36 2.65 2.48
C LEU A 58 1.62 2.16 3.72
N TRP A 59 2.27 1.40 4.57
CA TRP A 59 1.65 0.74 5.72
C TRP A 59 1.16 1.74 6.75
N VAL A 60 -0.12 1.68 7.09
CA VAL A 60 -0.72 2.45 8.17
C VAL A 60 -0.91 1.57 9.40
N ALA A 61 -1.53 0.41 9.22
CA ALA A 61 -1.80 -0.53 10.31
C ALA A 61 -2.17 -1.89 9.73
N GLY A 62 -2.07 -2.94 10.54
CA GLY A 62 -2.51 -4.26 10.11
C GLY A 62 -1.79 -5.40 10.81
N ASP A 63 -2.07 -6.59 10.33
CA ASP A 63 -1.45 -7.82 10.83
C ASP A 63 -0.03 -7.94 10.30
N GLU A 64 0.95 -7.98 11.20
CA GLU A 64 2.37 -8.04 10.83
C GLU A 64 2.73 -9.29 10.03
N GLU A 65 1.96 -10.37 10.17
CA GLU A 65 2.17 -11.58 9.39
C GLU A 65 2.11 -11.34 7.88
N LEU A 66 1.38 -10.32 7.46
CA LEU A 66 1.32 -9.96 6.04
C LEU A 66 2.66 -9.46 5.50
N LYS A 67 3.56 -9.04 6.38
CA LYS A 67 4.91 -8.64 6.01
C LYS A 67 5.92 -9.78 6.13
N THR A 68 5.69 -10.71 7.07
CA THR A 68 6.71 -11.70 7.44
C THR A 68 6.48 -13.09 6.85
N ASN A 69 5.25 -13.45 6.56
CA ASN A 69 4.93 -14.73 5.93
C ASN A 69 4.98 -14.58 4.41
N ASP A 70 5.79 -15.40 3.74
CA ASP A 70 6.03 -15.28 2.31
C ASP A 70 4.75 -15.37 1.46
N GLU A 71 3.88 -16.34 1.75
CA GLU A 71 2.64 -16.51 1.00
C GLU A 71 1.70 -15.31 1.18
N LEU A 72 1.57 -14.83 2.41
CA LEU A 72 0.73 -13.68 2.71
C LEU A 72 1.30 -12.42 2.08
N PHE A 73 2.61 -12.24 2.15
CA PHE A 73 3.29 -11.11 1.55
C PHE A 73 3.06 -11.07 0.03
N MET A 74 3.23 -12.20 -0.64
CA MET A 74 3.03 -12.27 -2.09
C MET A 74 1.60 -11.98 -2.49
N ALA A 75 0.62 -12.43 -1.67
CA ALA A 75 -0.79 -12.14 -1.90
C ALA A 75 -1.07 -10.63 -1.78
N VAL A 76 -0.51 -9.98 -0.76
CA VAL A 76 -0.65 -8.53 -0.57
C VAL A 76 -0.04 -7.79 -1.75
N VAL A 77 1.17 -8.16 -2.16
CA VAL A 77 1.88 -7.51 -3.27
C VAL A 77 1.06 -7.61 -4.57
N SER A 78 0.41 -8.74 -4.80
CA SER A 78 -0.41 -8.90 -6.00
C SER A 78 -1.58 -7.91 -6.08
N LYS A 79 -2.07 -7.46 -4.93
CA LYS A 79 -3.15 -6.46 -4.85
C LYS A 79 -2.64 -5.04 -4.72
N MET A 80 -1.40 -4.86 -4.31
CA MET A 80 -0.82 -3.54 -4.11
C MET A 80 -0.77 -2.72 -5.40
N ASP A 81 -0.70 -3.37 -6.55
CA ASP A 81 -0.73 -2.69 -7.84
C ASP A 81 -1.97 -1.83 -8.02
N GLU A 82 -3.10 -2.24 -7.46
CA GLU A 82 -4.34 -1.45 -7.52
C GLU A 82 -4.23 -0.16 -6.70
N VAL A 83 -3.52 -0.24 -5.56
CA VAL A 83 -3.27 0.93 -4.71
C VAL A 83 -2.30 1.90 -5.40
N LEU A 84 -1.34 1.35 -6.13
CA LEU A 84 -0.32 2.13 -6.83
C LEU A 84 -0.84 2.75 -8.14
N LYS A 85 -2.02 2.37 -8.58
CA LYS A 85 -2.60 2.84 -9.82
C LYS A 85 -2.82 4.35 -9.79
N VAL A 86 -2.26 5.05 -10.78
CA VAL A 86 -2.39 6.50 -10.88
C VAL A 86 -3.63 6.88 -11.69
N LYS A 87 -4.05 8.14 -11.56
CA LYS A 87 -5.13 8.67 -12.39
C LYS A 87 -4.66 8.69 -13.84
N GLU A 88 -5.59 8.39 -14.74
CA GLU A 88 -5.30 8.48 -16.17
C GLU A 88 -5.24 9.94 -16.59
N ALA A 89 -4.30 10.23 -17.46
CA ALA A 89 -4.16 11.54 -18.06
C ALA A 89 -4.23 11.41 -19.57
N GLU A 90 -4.81 12.40 -20.22
CA GLU A 90 -4.82 12.48 -21.67
C GLU A 90 -3.76 13.44 -22.13
N ILE A 91 -3.14 13.13 -23.24
CA ILE A 91 -2.25 14.08 -23.92
C ILE A 91 -2.91 14.47 -25.23
N LYS A 92 -2.98 15.78 -25.48
CA LYS A 92 -3.56 16.32 -26.70
C LYS A 92 -2.56 17.22 -27.38
N LYS A 93 -2.27 16.93 -28.64
CA LYS A 93 -1.39 17.79 -29.43
C LYS A 93 -2.18 19.00 -29.91
N LEU A 94 -1.66 20.16 -29.64
CA LEU A 94 -2.26 21.44 -30.04
C LEU A 94 -1.84 21.85 -31.47
#